data_3e709bc77f440e0a953f821d517dbc2b
#
_entry.id   3e709bc77f440e0a953f821d517dbc2b
#
_cell.length_a   1.000
_cell.length_b   1.000
_cell.length_c   1.000
_cell.angle_alpha   90.00
_cell.angle_beta   90.00
_cell.angle_gamma   90.00
#
_symmetry.space_group_name_H-M   'P 1'
#
loop_
_entity.id
_entity.type
_entity.pdbx_description
1 polymer ?
#
loop_
_entity_poly.entity_id
_entity_poly.type
_entity_poly.pdbx_seq_one_letter_code
_entity_poly.pdbx_strand_id
1 'polypeptide(L)'
;MSYFTKSMGVLVAAGLTVGSLSSAAFAASIVSFNGPAGEAYIGRFIKGIKDTAELKGYDIKVYENQFNQAEQDQQVQQVLSTGQLPDVFIWWPSDAVAGLGSLRALAKTGIPVLKINQLPNEQDKQYIFGYAGPDDRLRARNAGYMMREAAAAKKAAGGTGFNVLALSYPHSYGGYGLSINAFKEAIAGSDLEIIGDV
;
A
#
# COMPACT_ATOMS: atom_id res chain seq x y z
N MET A 1 -46.48 -81.85 -18.38
CA MET A 1 -46.82 -80.78 -17.42
C MET A 1 -45.53 -80.09 -17.02
N SER A 2 -45.27 -78.90 -17.57
CA SER A 2 -44.06 -78.16 -17.32
C SER A 2 -44.45 -76.71 -16.93
N TYR A 3 -44.12 -76.28 -15.74
CA TYR A 3 -44.39 -74.95 -15.25
C TYR A 3 -43.20 -74.06 -15.53
N PHE A 4 -43.40 -73.07 -16.42
CA PHE A 4 -42.45 -71.97 -16.61
C PHE A 4 -42.66 -70.91 -15.56
N THR A 5 -41.70 -70.69 -14.66
CA THR A 5 -41.64 -69.56 -13.76
C THR A 5 -40.88 -68.44 -14.41
N LYS A 6 -41.55 -67.32 -14.71
CA LYS A 6 -40.94 -66.06 -15.16
C LYS A 6 -40.46 -65.30 -13.95
N SER A 7 -39.16 -65.13 -13.82
CA SER A 7 -38.54 -64.21 -12.85
C SER A 7 -38.48 -62.84 -13.47
N MET A 8 -39.17 -61.91 -12.83
CA MET A 8 -39.21 -60.48 -13.16
C MET A 8 -38.04 -59.80 -12.43
N GLY A 9 -37.01 -59.42 -13.17
CA GLY A 9 -35.87 -58.66 -12.62
C GLY A 9 -36.25 -57.21 -12.44
N VAL A 10 -36.16 -56.72 -11.20
CA VAL A 10 -36.30 -55.28 -10.87
C VAL A 10 -34.93 -54.64 -11.05
N LEU A 11 -34.82 -53.78 -12.05
CA LEU A 11 -33.66 -52.88 -12.25
C LEU A 11 -33.80 -51.69 -11.28
N VAL A 12 -33.01 -51.66 -10.21
CA VAL A 12 -32.87 -50.46 -9.35
C VAL A 12 -31.83 -49.56 -10.00
N ALA A 13 -32.28 -48.48 -10.65
CA ALA A 13 -31.42 -47.43 -11.14
C ALA A 13 -31.00 -46.54 -9.94
N ALA A 14 -29.79 -46.76 -9.42
CA ALA A 14 -29.18 -45.86 -8.45
C ALA A 14 -28.76 -44.57 -9.15
N GLY A 15 -29.58 -43.54 -9.04
CA GLY A 15 -29.22 -42.19 -9.49
C GLY A 15 -28.13 -41.59 -8.58
N LEU A 16 -26.91 -41.52 -9.09
CA LEU A 16 -25.82 -40.74 -8.52
C LEU A 16 -26.13 -39.25 -8.74
N THR A 17 -26.75 -38.60 -7.76
CA THR A 17 -26.79 -37.14 -7.71
C THR A 17 -25.38 -36.65 -7.30
N VAL A 18 -24.58 -36.27 -8.30
CA VAL A 18 -23.36 -35.49 -8.09
C VAL A 18 -23.79 -34.12 -7.59
N GLY A 19 -23.87 -33.97 -6.27
CA GLY A 19 -24.04 -32.67 -5.65
C GLY A 19 -22.85 -31.82 -6.00
N SER A 20 -23.06 -30.83 -6.89
CA SER A 20 -22.09 -29.76 -7.13
C SER A 20 -21.91 -29.04 -5.82
N LEU A 21 -20.85 -29.37 -5.08
CA LEU A 21 -20.34 -28.52 -4.01
C LEU A 21 -19.84 -27.23 -4.66
N SER A 22 -20.73 -26.28 -4.86
CA SER A 22 -20.35 -24.91 -5.14
C SER A 22 -19.55 -24.46 -3.93
N SER A 23 -18.22 -24.51 -4.01
CA SER A 23 -17.35 -23.81 -3.10
C SER A 23 -17.78 -22.36 -3.17
N ALA A 24 -18.50 -21.88 -2.17
CA ALA A 24 -18.70 -20.45 -2.00
C ALA A 24 -17.29 -19.86 -1.93
N ALA A 25 -16.86 -19.24 -3.03
CA ALA A 25 -15.62 -18.47 -3.02
C ALA A 25 -15.86 -17.38 -2.00
N PHE A 26 -15.29 -17.52 -0.80
CA PHE A 26 -15.31 -16.45 0.19
C PHE A 26 -14.64 -15.25 -0.47
N ALA A 27 -15.36 -14.14 -0.54
CA ALA A 27 -14.79 -12.89 -0.99
C ALA A 27 -13.61 -12.55 -0.09
N ALA A 28 -12.44 -12.27 -0.68
CA ALA A 28 -11.29 -11.86 0.11
C ALA A 28 -11.60 -10.58 0.88
N SER A 29 -11.24 -10.56 2.14
CA SER A 29 -11.48 -9.44 3.06
C SER A 29 -10.22 -8.58 3.23
N ILE A 30 -10.38 -7.28 3.18
CA ILE A 30 -9.30 -6.30 3.22
C ILE A 30 -9.57 -5.28 4.33
N VAL A 31 -8.57 -4.99 5.14
CA VAL A 31 -8.60 -3.83 6.04
C VAL A 31 -7.53 -2.84 5.61
N SER A 32 -7.93 -1.59 5.39
CA SER A 32 -7.04 -0.52 4.95
C SER A 32 -7.00 0.60 5.98
N PHE A 33 -5.78 0.97 6.42
CA PHE A 33 -5.52 2.10 7.31
C PHE A 33 -4.94 3.25 6.51
N ASN A 34 -5.54 4.43 6.60
CA ASN A 34 -5.23 5.57 5.75
C ASN A 34 -5.27 6.88 6.53
N GLY A 35 -4.69 7.94 5.94
CA GLY A 35 -5.00 9.31 6.32
C GLY A 35 -6.41 9.73 5.88
N PRO A 36 -6.77 11.02 6.06
CA PRO A 36 -8.13 11.52 5.87
C PRO A 36 -8.53 11.57 4.39
N ALA A 37 -9.70 11.04 4.04
CA ALA A 37 -10.24 11.07 2.68
C ALA A 37 -10.49 12.49 2.14
N GLY A 38 -10.56 13.49 3.02
CA GLY A 38 -10.68 14.90 2.64
C GLY A 38 -9.46 15.44 1.87
N GLU A 39 -8.29 14.82 2.04
CA GLU A 39 -7.11 15.10 1.23
C GLU A 39 -7.29 14.53 -0.18
N ALA A 40 -7.13 15.38 -1.20
CA ALA A 40 -7.46 15.03 -2.58
C ALA A 40 -6.74 13.78 -3.11
N TYR A 41 -5.48 13.57 -2.71
CA TYR A 41 -4.70 12.41 -3.10
C TYR A 41 -5.19 11.14 -2.38
N ILE A 42 -5.38 11.23 -1.06
CA ILE A 42 -5.83 10.11 -0.24
C ILE A 42 -7.27 9.71 -0.60
N GLY A 43 -8.15 10.69 -0.79
CA GLY A 43 -9.54 10.43 -1.20
C GLY A 43 -9.64 9.69 -2.53
N ARG A 44 -8.79 10.05 -3.52
CA ARG A 44 -8.72 9.31 -4.80
C ARG A 44 -8.20 7.89 -4.62
N PHE A 45 -7.20 7.71 -3.76
CA PHE A 45 -6.68 6.39 -3.44
C PHE A 45 -7.78 5.53 -2.78
N ILE A 46 -8.45 6.04 -1.74
CA ILE A 46 -9.53 5.33 -1.03
C ILE A 46 -10.67 4.98 -2.00
N LYS A 47 -11.04 5.91 -2.88
CA LYS A 47 -12.02 5.62 -3.93
C LYS A 47 -11.55 4.48 -4.83
N GLY A 48 -10.30 4.52 -5.30
CA GLY A 48 -9.75 3.52 -6.20
C GLY A 48 -9.72 2.12 -5.60
N ILE A 49 -9.36 1.98 -4.31
CA ILE A 49 -9.36 0.67 -3.64
C ILE A 49 -10.78 0.15 -3.43
N LYS A 50 -11.75 1.02 -3.10
CA LYS A 50 -13.17 0.64 -2.97
C LYS A 50 -13.76 0.18 -4.30
N ASP A 51 -13.57 0.97 -5.38
CA ASP A 51 -14.04 0.62 -6.73
C ASP A 51 -13.43 -0.73 -7.20
N THR A 52 -12.14 -0.95 -6.89
CA THR A 52 -11.46 -2.20 -7.25
C THR A 52 -11.99 -3.38 -6.43
N ALA A 53 -12.23 -3.18 -5.13
CA ALA A 53 -12.78 -4.21 -4.27
C ALA A 53 -14.20 -4.62 -4.74
N GLU A 54 -15.04 -3.65 -5.05
CA GLU A 54 -16.38 -3.90 -5.61
C GLU A 54 -16.30 -4.70 -6.93
N LEU A 55 -15.45 -4.25 -7.87
CA LEU A 55 -15.26 -4.92 -9.15
C LEU A 55 -14.80 -6.39 -9.01
N LYS A 56 -14.00 -6.67 -7.98
CA LYS A 56 -13.44 -8.00 -7.71
C LYS A 56 -14.28 -8.84 -6.75
N GLY A 57 -15.32 -8.27 -6.18
CA GLY A 57 -16.15 -8.92 -5.16
C GLY A 57 -15.41 -9.11 -3.84
N TYR A 58 -14.49 -8.22 -3.48
CA TYR A 58 -13.79 -8.24 -2.20
C TYR A 58 -14.55 -7.41 -1.16
N ASP A 59 -14.50 -7.83 0.10
CA ASP A 59 -14.98 -7.02 1.22
C ASP A 59 -13.85 -6.10 1.70
N ILE A 60 -14.10 -4.80 1.79
CA ILE A 60 -13.10 -3.83 2.21
C ILE A 60 -13.60 -2.93 3.33
N LYS A 61 -12.86 -2.88 4.43
CA LYS A 61 -13.07 -1.93 5.52
C LYS A 61 -11.93 -0.92 5.55
N VAL A 62 -12.29 0.37 5.48
CA VAL A 62 -11.34 1.49 5.47
C VAL A 62 -11.41 2.20 6.81
N TYR A 63 -10.25 2.37 7.45
CA TYR A 63 -10.04 3.21 8.62
C TYR A 63 -9.30 4.47 8.19
N GLU A 64 -9.81 5.61 8.62
CA GLU A 64 -9.25 6.92 8.35
C GLU A 64 -8.87 7.60 9.66
N ASN A 65 -7.79 8.36 9.65
CA ASN A 65 -7.36 9.19 10.77
C ASN A 65 -6.88 10.57 10.25
N GLN A 66 -6.67 11.52 11.15
CA GLN A 66 -6.28 12.89 10.80
C GLN A 66 -4.74 13.08 10.81
N PHE A 67 -3.99 12.16 10.19
CA PHE A 67 -2.53 12.08 10.27
C PHE A 67 -2.02 11.96 11.72
N ASN A 68 -2.82 11.33 12.56
CA ASN A 68 -2.52 11.10 13.97
C ASN A 68 -2.12 9.63 14.18
N GLN A 69 -0.84 9.39 14.48
CA GLN A 69 -0.34 8.03 14.66
C GLN A 69 -0.97 7.34 15.88
N ALA A 70 -1.22 8.07 16.96
CA ALA A 70 -1.86 7.47 18.13
C ALA A 70 -3.31 7.02 17.86
N GLU A 71 -4.05 7.78 17.06
CA GLU A 71 -5.37 7.38 16.57
C GLU A 71 -5.27 6.11 15.69
N GLN A 72 -4.30 6.08 14.78
CA GLN A 72 -4.07 4.92 13.94
C GLN A 72 -3.68 3.68 14.74
N ASP A 73 -2.84 3.83 15.77
CA ASP A 73 -2.47 2.74 16.68
C ASP A 73 -3.70 2.17 17.39
N GLN A 74 -4.63 3.03 17.84
CA GLN A 74 -5.89 2.59 18.44
C GLN A 74 -6.76 1.82 17.43
N GLN A 75 -6.86 2.28 16.19
CA GLN A 75 -7.59 1.59 15.12
C GLN A 75 -7.01 0.20 14.85
N VAL A 76 -5.68 0.09 14.81
CA VAL A 76 -4.99 -1.20 14.67
C VAL A 76 -5.33 -2.13 15.84
N GLN A 77 -5.21 -1.64 17.08
CA GLN A 77 -5.54 -2.43 18.26
C GLN A 77 -7.03 -2.85 18.26
N GLN A 78 -7.93 -1.97 17.84
CA GLN A 78 -9.34 -2.29 17.69
C GLN A 78 -9.56 -3.47 16.74
N VAL A 79 -8.92 -3.44 15.55
CA VAL A 79 -9.04 -4.53 14.57
C VAL A 79 -8.48 -5.83 15.13
N LEU A 80 -7.29 -5.79 15.73
CA LEU A 80 -6.65 -6.98 16.27
C LEU A 80 -7.44 -7.60 17.44
N SER A 81 -8.12 -6.78 18.24
CA SER A 81 -8.90 -7.25 19.39
C SER A 81 -10.20 -7.97 19.02
N THR A 82 -10.71 -7.76 17.80
CA THR A 82 -11.95 -8.43 17.36
C THR A 82 -11.78 -9.93 17.14
N GLY A 83 -10.55 -10.38 16.90
CA GLY A 83 -10.27 -11.76 16.46
C GLY A 83 -10.76 -12.07 15.03
N GLN A 84 -11.47 -11.16 14.38
CA GLN A 84 -11.91 -11.27 12.99
C GLN A 84 -10.90 -10.56 12.10
N LEU A 85 -9.87 -11.28 11.70
CA LEU A 85 -8.78 -10.72 10.90
C LEU A 85 -9.10 -10.82 9.41
N PRO A 86 -8.66 -9.83 8.60
CA PRO A 86 -8.83 -9.86 7.14
C PRO A 86 -7.84 -10.84 6.48
N ASP A 87 -8.00 -11.03 5.18
CA ASP A 87 -7.01 -11.78 4.37
C ASP A 87 -5.80 -10.92 4.01
N VAL A 88 -5.93 -9.58 3.99
CA VAL A 88 -4.86 -8.62 3.68
C VAL A 88 -5.04 -7.33 4.46
N PHE A 89 -3.93 -6.80 4.96
CA PHE A 89 -3.85 -5.43 5.45
C PHE A 89 -3.23 -4.51 4.40
N ILE A 90 -3.85 -3.35 4.18
CA ILE A 90 -3.24 -2.21 3.46
C ILE A 90 -2.83 -1.19 4.52
N TRP A 91 -1.56 -0.82 4.53
CA TRP A 91 -0.95 0.01 5.56
C TRP A 91 -0.34 1.29 4.99
N TRP A 92 -0.98 2.42 5.27
CA TRP A 92 -0.43 3.75 5.04
C TRP A 92 -0.17 4.40 6.39
N PRO A 93 1.07 4.38 6.92
CA PRO A 93 1.35 4.93 8.23
C PRO A 93 1.11 6.44 8.27
N SER A 94 0.53 6.93 9.36
CA SER A 94 0.43 8.37 9.63
C SER A 94 1.81 8.96 9.92
N ASP A 95 2.65 8.20 10.60
CA ASP A 95 4.07 8.48 10.81
C ASP A 95 4.89 7.22 10.55
N ALA A 96 5.87 7.32 9.65
CA ALA A 96 6.66 6.16 9.21
C ALA A 96 7.58 5.59 10.31
N VAL A 97 7.96 6.39 11.28
CA VAL A 97 8.83 5.97 12.39
C VAL A 97 8.01 5.50 13.58
N ALA A 98 7.09 6.32 14.03
CA ALA A 98 6.24 5.99 15.18
C ALA A 98 5.28 4.83 14.90
N GLY A 99 4.82 4.67 13.65
CA GLY A 99 3.93 3.59 13.22
C GLY A 99 4.55 2.19 13.16
N LEU A 100 5.86 2.06 13.38
CA LEU A 100 6.54 0.76 13.34
C LEU A 100 5.98 -0.23 14.37
N GLY A 101 5.50 0.26 15.51
CA GLY A 101 4.84 -0.57 16.53
C GLY A 101 3.59 -1.27 16.01
N SER A 102 2.71 -0.50 15.37
CA SER A 102 1.50 -1.01 14.72
C SER A 102 1.81 -1.94 13.55
N LEU A 103 2.79 -1.61 12.70
CA LEU A 103 3.23 -2.48 11.62
C LEU A 103 3.68 -3.86 12.13
N ARG A 104 4.46 -3.88 13.20
CA ARG A 104 4.88 -5.14 13.86
C ARG A 104 3.70 -5.94 14.40
N ALA A 105 2.72 -5.25 14.99
CA ALA A 105 1.53 -5.90 15.53
C ALA A 105 0.69 -6.55 14.41
N LEU A 106 0.51 -5.86 13.28
CA LEU A 106 -0.15 -6.41 12.10
C LEU A 106 0.61 -7.63 11.55
N ALA A 107 1.92 -7.52 11.37
CA ALA A 107 2.75 -8.62 10.84
C ALA A 107 2.75 -9.87 11.72
N LYS A 108 2.65 -9.71 13.05
CA LYS A 108 2.56 -10.84 14.01
C LYS A 108 1.33 -11.72 13.80
N THR A 109 0.29 -11.23 13.14
CA THR A 109 -0.90 -12.03 12.81
C THR A 109 -0.63 -13.09 11.75
N GLY A 110 0.46 -12.97 11.00
CA GLY A 110 0.75 -13.78 9.81
C GLY A 110 -0.02 -13.35 8.56
N ILE A 111 -0.89 -12.34 8.66
CA ILE A 111 -1.64 -11.78 7.53
C ILE A 111 -0.70 -10.89 6.71
N PRO A 112 -0.71 -11.00 5.37
CA PRO A 112 0.08 -10.13 4.50
C PRO A 112 -0.23 -8.64 4.73
N VAL A 113 0.82 -7.83 4.89
CA VAL A 113 0.73 -6.37 5.00
C VAL A 113 1.29 -5.72 3.75
N LEU A 114 0.46 -5.04 2.98
CA LEU A 114 0.88 -4.22 1.85
C LEU A 114 1.08 -2.78 2.32
N LYS A 115 2.34 -2.35 2.38
CA LYS A 115 2.65 -0.94 2.66
C LYS A 115 2.44 -0.09 1.43
N ILE A 116 1.87 1.09 1.59
CA ILE A 116 1.58 1.99 0.48
C ILE A 116 2.12 3.39 0.70
N ASN A 117 2.32 4.10 -0.41
CA ASN A 117 2.71 5.52 -0.54
C ASN A 117 4.10 5.88 0.01
N GLN A 118 4.45 5.48 1.22
CA GLN A 118 5.74 5.81 1.84
C GLN A 118 6.74 4.69 1.61
N LEU A 119 7.83 4.98 0.90
CA LEU A 119 8.86 3.98 0.58
C LEU A 119 9.35 3.28 1.86
N PRO A 120 9.38 1.94 1.90
CA PRO A 120 9.82 1.20 3.07
C PRO A 120 11.28 1.51 3.42
N ASN A 121 11.54 1.75 4.69
CA ASN A 121 12.90 1.75 5.22
C ASN A 121 13.36 0.32 5.53
N GLU A 122 14.62 0.15 5.90
CA GLU A 122 15.19 -1.19 6.18
C GLU A 122 14.47 -1.93 7.32
N GLN A 123 13.92 -1.18 8.30
CA GLN A 123 13.21 -1.77 9.43
C GLN A 123 11.83 -2.29 9.05
N ASP A 124 11.18 -1.67 8.05
CA ASP A 124 9.84 -2.07 7.61
C ASP A 124 9.86 -3.37 6.80
N LYS A 125 10.92 -3.58 6.00
CA LYS A 125 10.98 -4.62 4.96
C LYS A 125 10.67 -6.02 5.48
N GLN A 126 11.05 -6.32 6.70
CA GLN A 126 10.80 -7.63 7.32
C GLN A 126 9.34 -7.85 7.75
N TYR A 127 8.52 -6.80 7.79
CA TYR A 127 7.14 -6.83 8.28
C TYR A 127 6.10 -6.65 7.18
N ILE A 128 6.53 -6.39 5.96
CA ILE A 128 5.63 -6.17 4.83
C ILE A 128 5.76 -7.30 3.81
N PHE A 129 4.63 -7.65 3.21
CA PHE A 129 4.60 -8.56 2.05
C PHE A 129 5.07 -7.85 0.78
N GLY A 130 4.76 -6.58 0.63
CA GLY A 130 5.10 -5.79 -0.54
C GLY A 130 4.85 -4.30 -0.34
N TYR A 131 5.21 -3.55 -1.38
CA TYR A 131 5.04 -2.11 -1.42
C TYR A 131 4.37 -1.66 -2.71
N ALA A 132 3.42 -0.73 -2.61
CA ALA A 132 2.83 -0.06 -3.74
C ALA A 132 2.85 1.47 -3.52
N GLY A 133 3.64 2.18 -4.31
CA GLY A 133 3.77 3.63 -4.17
C GLY A 133 4.93 4.21 -4.97
N PRO A 134 5.20 5.51 -4.84
CA PRO A 134 6.30 6.18 -5.52
C PRO A 134 7.66 5.78 -4.94
N ASP A 135 8.68 5.73 -5.79
CA ASP A 135 10.06 5.72 -5.33
C ASP A 135 10.53 7.17 -5.10
N ASP A 136 10.54 7.59 -3.83
CA ASP A 136 10.90 8.93 -3.43
C ASP A 136 12.35 9.29 -3.79
N ARG A 137 13.26 8.31 -3.80
CA ARG A 137 14.66 8.51 -4.23
C ARG A 137 14.73 8.78 -5.72
N LEU A 138 14.06 7.96 -6.52
CA LEU A 138 14.06 8.12 -7.98
C LEU A 138 13.43 9.46 -8.37
N ARG A 139 12.32 9.83 -7.75
CA ARG A 139 11.63 11.10 -7.97
C ARG A 139 12.54 12.30 -7.66
N ALA A 140 13.19 12.30 -6.50
CA ALA A 140 14.07 13.39 -6.08
C ALA A 140 15.35 13.45 -6.93
N ARG A 141 15.91 12.31 -7.32
CA ARG A 141 17.03 12.22 -8.24
C ARG A 141 16.69 12.83 -9.60
N ASN A 142 15.53 12.48 -10.16
CA ASN A 142 15.08 13.03 -11.43
C ASN A 142 14.88 14.55 -11.34
N ALA A 143 14.30 15.06 -10.24
CA ALA A 143 14.21 16.50 -9.99
C ALA A 143 15.59 17.18 -9.97
N GLY A 144 16.59 16.56 -9.33
CA GLY A 144 17.97 17.05 -9.34
C GLY A 144 18.57 17.12 -10.75
N TYR A 145 18.37 16.11 -11.57
CA TYR A 145 18.83 16.13 -12.97
C TYR A 145 18.17 17.22 -13.80
N MET A 146 16.85 17.39 -13.66
CA MET A 146 16.11 18.48 -14.33
C MET A 146 16.62 19.86 -13.91
N MET A 147 16.94 20.03 -12.62
CA MET A 147 17.54 21.29 -12.13
C MET A 147 18.94 21.53 -12.69
N ARG A 148 19.76 20.50 -12.85
CA ARG A 148 21.07 20.63 -13.52
C ARG A 148 20.94 21.07 -14.97
N GLU A 149 20.02 20.48 -15.72
CA GLU A 149 19.75 20.85 -17.10
C GLU A 149 19.28 22.31 -17.20
N ALA A 150 18.35 22.71 -16.31
CA ALA A 150 17.87 24.10 -16.26
C ALA A 150 19.00 25.08 -15.90
N ALA A 151 19.88 24.73 -14.95
CA ALA A 151 21.03 25.56 -14.58
C ALA A 151 22.03 25.68 -15.74
N ALA A 152 22.33 24.58 -16.45
CA ALA A 152 23.22 24.60 -17.61
C ALA A 152 22.66 25.47 -18.74
N ALA A 153 21.35 25.38 -19.04
CA ALA A 153 20.70 26.23 -20.03
C ALA A 153 20.73 27.71 -19.63
N LYS A 154 20.47 28.02 -18.35
CA LYS A 154 20.55 29.39 -17.81
C LYS A 154 21.98 29.93 -17.94
N LYS A 155 23.00 29.15 -17.62
CA LYS A 155 24.42 29.52 -17.73
C LYS A 155 24.82 29.81 -19.20
N ALA A 156 24.38 28.94 -20.11
CA ALA A 156 24.63 29.14 -21.55
C ALA A 156 23.99 30.44 -22.10
N ALA A 157 22.90 30.90 -21.49
CA ALA A 157 22.26 32.16 -21.78
C ALA A 157 22.87 33.38 -21.03
N GLY A 158 24.03 33.21 -20.36
CA GLY A 158 24.70 34.28 -19.62
C GLY A 158 24.07 34.57 -18.23
N GLY A 159 23.21 33.70 -17.74
CA GLY A 159 22.60 33.85 -16.41
C GLY A 159 23.54 33.46 -15.29
N THR A 160 23.31 34.01 -14.11
CA THR A 160 24.05 33.77 -12.87
C THR A 160 23.08 33.43 -11.72
N GLY A 161 23.65 32.99 -10.57
CA GLY A 161 22.85 32.65 -9.38
C GLY A 161 22.06 31.34 -9.56
N PHE A 162 22.64 30.27 -9.04
CA PHE A 162 22.10 28.92 -9.18
C PHE A 162 21.65 28.36 -7.81
N ASN A 163 21.08 29.23 -6.99
CA ASN A 163 20.58 28.89 -5.67
C ASN A 163 19.27 28.13 -5.76
N VAL A 164 19.13 27.09 -4.95
CA VAL A 164 17.94 26.25 -4.86
C VAL A 164 17.39 26.30 -3.45
N LEU A 165 16.11 26.64 -3.32
CA LEU A 165 15.36 26.40 -2.10
C LEU A 165 14.62 25.07 -2.24
N ALA A 166 14.96 24.08 -1.40
CA ALA A 166 14.31 22.81 -1.40
C ALA A 166 13.03 22.86 -0.54
N LEU A 167 11.87 22.80 -1.20
CA LEU A 167 10.60 22.59 -0.53
C LEU A 167 10.38 21.08 -0.45
N SER A 168 10.57 20.52 0.74
CA SER A 168 10.53 19.08 0.93
C SER A 168 9.48 18.64 1.96
N TYR A 169 9.46 17.37 2.29
CA TYR A 169 8.65 16.88 3.39
C TYR A 169 9.20 17.35 4.73
N PRO A 170 8.37 17.40 5.78
CA PRO A 170 8.89 17.61 7.14
C PRO A 170 10.02 16.63 7.47
N HIS A 171 11.01 17.06 8.21
CA HIS A 171 12.18 16.22 8.57
C HIS A 171 11.79 14.94 9.32
N SER A 172 10.65 14.94 10.01
CA SER A 172 10.06 13.77 10.68
C SER A 172 9.47 12.74 9.69
N TYR A 173 9.26 13.11 8.43
CA TYR A 173 8.73 12.19 7.44
C TYR A 173 9.79 11.17 7.01
N GLY A 174 9.46 9.86 7.06
CA GLY A 174 10.42 8.80 6.78
C GLY A 174 11.06 8.82 5.38
N GLY A 175 10.42 9.46 4.40
CA GLY A 175 10.94 9.66 3.05
C GLY A 175 11.83 10.89 2.86
N TYR A 176 11.90 11.80 3.86
CA TYR A 176 12.67 13.03 3.76
C TYR A 176 14.15 12.78 3.45
N GLY A 177 14.83 12.02 4.31
CA GLY A 177 16.25 11.73 4.13
C GLY A 177 16.56 11.02 2.82
N LEU A 178 15.67 10.12 2.36
CA LEU A 178 15.82 9.45 1.08
C LEU A 178 15.72 10.43 -0.10
N SER A 179 14.77 11.36 -0.03
CA SER A 179 14.55 12.37 -1.07
C SER A 179 15.67 13.39 -1.12
N ILE A 180 15.98 14.04 0.00
CA ILE A 180 16.97 15.12 0.00
C ILE A 180 18.38 14.64 -0.33
N ASN A 181 18.77 13.44 0.13
CA ASN A 181 20.07 12.87 -0.20
C ASN A 181 20.15 12.53 -1.69
N ALA A 182 19.13 11.90 -2.27
CA ALA A 182 19.09 11.58 -3.69
C ALA A 182 19.11 12.83 -4.58
N PHE A 183 18.46 13.92 -4.13
CA PHE A 183 18.53 15.21 -4.81
C PHE A 183 19.95 15.79 -4.74
N LYS A 184 20.58 15.83 -3.56
CA LYS A 184 21.96 16.31 -3.36
C LYS A 184 22.95 15.52 -4.21
N GLU A 185 22.83 14.20 -4.24
CA GLU A 185 23.65 13.34 -5.11
C GLU A 185 23.49 13.70 -6.60
N ALA A 186 22.26 13.94 -7.04
CA ALA A 186 21.97 14.27 -8.44
C ALA A 186 22.54 15.62 -8.87
N ILE A 187 22.59 16.61 -7.98
CA ILE A 187 23.14 17.93 -8.28
C ILE A 187 24.66 18.06 -8.02
N ALA A 188 25.27 17.04 -7.43
CA ALA A 188 26.69 17.06 -7.11
C ALA A 188 27.57 17.37 -8.35
N GLY A 189 28.57 18.24 -8.16
CA GLY A 189 29.46 18.68 -9.26
C GLY A 189 28.83 19.65 -10.27
N SER A 190 27.64 20.19 -9.98
CA SER A 190 27.04 21.30 -10.72
C SER A 190 27.26 22.63 -10.00
N ASP A 191 26.87 23.74 -10.66
CA ASP A 191 26.87 25.06 -10.04
C ASP A 191 25.68 25.32 -9.09
N LEU A 192 24.85 24.31 -8.83
CA LEU A 192 23.68 24.45 -7.96
C LEU A 192 24.06 24.41 -6.49
N GLU A 193 23.53 25.34 -5.72
CA GLU A 193 23.73 25.44 -4.27
C GLU A 193 22.36 25.41 -3.56
N ILE A 194 22.18 24.48 -2.60
CA ILE A 194 20.99 24.44 -1.75
C ILE A 194 21.19 25.45 -0.64
N ILE A 195 20.43 26.53 -0.68
CA ILE A 195 20.49 27.64 0.29
C ILE A 195 19.48 27.50 1.42
N GLY A 196 18.59 26.56 1.37
CA GLY A 196 17.58 26.26 2.39
C GLY A 196 16.80 25.01 2.07
N ASP A 197 16.27 24.40 3.13
CA ASP A 197 15.44 23.21 3.09
C ASP A 197 14.31 23.39 4.12
N VAL A 198 13.05 23.46 3.64
CA VAL A 198 11.84 23.78 4.42
C VAL A 198 10.69 22.85 4.10
#